data_0cbb95d25d492cf90047ab1bd1694efc
#
_entry.id   0cbb95d25d492cf90047ab1bd1694efc
#
_cell.length_a   1.000
_cell.length_b   1.000
_cell.length_c   1.000
_cell.angle_alpha   90.00
_cell.angle_beta   90.00
_cell.angle_gamma   90.00
#
_symmetry.space_group_name_H-M   'P 1'
#
loop_
_entity.id
_entity.type
_entity.pdbx_description
1 polymer ?
#
loop_
_entity_poly.entity_id
_entity_poly.type
_entity_poly.pdbx_seq_one_letter_code
_entity_poly.pdbx_strand_id
1 'polypeptide(L)'
;MKMNEHALHLLKALADAPGASGFEDEVVKVARQYAASIGEVKEDFLRNLYIYRKENTGNKPVILIDGHSDEVGLIVHSIKPNGCLRFLQLGNWNKNALISSKVLVRNAKGE
;
A
#
# COMPACT_ATOMS: atom_id res chain seq x y z
N MET A 1 -21.07 -11.25 13.31
CA MET A 1 -21.29 -10.46 12.07
C MET A 1 -20.51 -11.12 10.95
N LYS A 2 -21.16 -11.66 9.90
CA LYS A 2 -20.42 -12.20 8.74
C LYS A 2 -19.91 -11.03 7.91
N MET A 3 -18.61 -10.99 7.66
CA MET A 3 -18.01 -10.02 6.75
C MET A 3 -18.52 -10.29 5.32
N ASN A 4 -18.80 -9.23 4.56
CA ASN A 4 -19.21 -9.35 3.17
C ASN A 4 -18.05 -9.93 2.36
N GLU A 5 -18.30 -10.88 1.48
CA GLU A 5 -17.28 -11.51 0.62
C GLU A 5 -16.48 -10.48 -0.19
N HIS A 6 -17.16 -9.47 -0.71
CA HIS A 6 -16.50 -8.37 -1.43
C HIS A 6 -15.49 -7.61 -0.55
N ALA A 7 -15.84 -7.32 0.72
CA ALA A 7 -14.93 -6.69 1.66
C ALA A 7 -13.74 -7.60 2.01
N LEU A 8 -13.97 -8.91 2.12
CA LEU A 8 -12.91 -9.88 2.36
C LEU A 8 -11.93 -9.94 1.17
N HIS A 9 -12.45 -9.95 -0.05
CA HIS A 9 -11.63 -9.90 -1.26
C HIS A 9 -10.79 -8.62 -1.35
N LEU A 10 -11.39 -7.46 -1.04
CA LEU A 10 -10.65 -6.19 -1.00
C LEU A 10 -9.53 -6.22 0.05
N LEU A 11 -9.83 -6.65 1.28
CA LEU A 11 -8.83 -6.75 2.34
C LEU A 11 -7.67 -7.66 1.94
N LYS A 12 -7.99 -8.82 1.37
CA LYS A 12 -6.98 -9.76 0.87
C LYS A 12 -6.13 -9.13 -0.24
N ALA A 13 -6.76 -8.52 -1.23
CA ALA A 13 -6.06 -7.90 -2.35
C ALA A 13 -5.13 -6.76 -1.91
N LEU A 14 -5.55 -5.93 -0.94
CA LEU A 14 -4.72 -4.88 -0.36
C LEU A 14 -3.56 -5.46 0.47
N ALA A 15 -3.82 -6.51 1.26
CA ALA A 15 -2.79 -7.14 2.09
C ALA A 15 -1.75 -7.95 1.28
N ASP A 16 -2.14 -8.48 0.12
CA ASP A 16 -1.25 -9.25 -0.76
C ASP A 16 -0.45 -8.33 -1.72
N ALA A 17 -0.88 -7.07 -1.90
CA ALA A 17 -0.21 -6.12 -2.77
C ALA A 17 1.05 -5.55 -2.09
N PRO A 18 2.24 -5.65 -2.71
CA PRO A 18 3.45 -5.05 -2.15
C PRO A 18 3.32 -3.53 -2.13
N GLY A 19 3.58 -2.92 -0.98
CA GLY A 19 3.38 -1.50 -0.75
C GLY A 19 4.36 -0.89 0.25
N ALA A 20 5.66 -1.20 0.13
CA ALA A 20 6.66 -0.53 0.95
C ALA A 20 6.67 0.98 0.66
N SER A 21 6.93 1.80 1.67
CA SER A 21 6.96 3.27 1.59
C SER A 21 7.78 3.76 0.40
N GLY A 22 7.17 4.54 -0.50
CA GLY A 22 7.73 5.02 -1.77
C GLY A 22 7.56 4.06 -2.95
N PHE A 23 6.92 2.90 -2.75
CA PHE A 23 6.69 1.86 -3.77
C PHE A 23 5.26 1.31 -3.69
N GLU A 24 4.28 2.18 -3.44
CA GLU A 24 2.88 1.81 -3.20
C GLU A 24 2.06 1.60 -4.49
N ASP A 25 2.70 1.55 -5.66
CA ASP A 25 2.01 1.48 -6.96
C ASP A 25 0.95 0.36 -7.04
N GLU A 26 1.29 -0.83 -6.54
CA GLU A 26 0.37 -1.98 -6.62
C GLU A 26 -0.80 -1.83 -5.64
N VAL A 27 -0.56 -1.30 -4.44
CA VAL A 27 -1.63 -1.02 -3.46
C VAL A 27 -2.57 0.05 -4.01
N VAL A 28 -2.03 1.16 -4.55
CA VAL A 28 -2.82 2.23 -5.17
C VAL A 28 -3.64 1.70 -6.33
N LYS A 29 -3.08 0.82 -7.17
CA LYS A 29 -3.79 0.17 -8.27
C LYS A 29 -4.98 -0.66 -7.79
N VAL A 30 -4.78 -1.49 -6.76
CA VAL A 30 -5.86 -2.28 -6.14
C VAL A 30 -6.93 -1.35 -5.58
N ALA A 31 -6.55 -0.36 -4.77
CA ALA A 31 -7.48 0.59 -4.18
C ALA A 31 -8.29 1.33 -5.27
N ARG A 32 -7.65 1.79 -6.33
CA ARG A 32 -8.29 2.45 -7.48
C ARG A 32 -9.34 1.56 -8.16
N GLN A 33 -9.03 0.29 -8.39
CA GLN A 33 -9.96 -0.66 -9.01
C GLN A 33 -11.25 -0.81 -8.20
N TYR A 34 -11.14 -0.96 -6.89
CA TYR A 34 -12.30 -1.09 -6.01
C TYR A 34 -13.05 0.23 -5.82
N ALA A 35 -12.34 1.36 -5.78
CA ALA A 35 -12.92 2.68 -5.62
C ALA A 35 -13.73 3.16 -6.83
N ALA A 36 -13.44 2.67 -8.03
CA ALA A 36 -14.10 3.09 -9.28
C ALA A 36 -15.62 2.92 -9.25
N SER A 37 -16.13 1.94 -8.51
CA SER A 37 -17.58 1.72 -8.33
C SER A 37 -18.21 2.67 -7.31
N ILE A 38 -17.40 3.29 -6.42
CA ILE A 38 -17.86 4.11 -5.29
C ILE A 38 -18.06 5.56 -5.73
N GLY A 39 -17.15 6.10 -6.54
CA GLY A 39 -17.20 7.50 -6.93
C GLY A 39 -16.08 7.95 -7.85
N GLU A 40 -15.84 9.25 -7.88
CA GLU A 40 -14.72 9.85 -8.59
C GLU A 40 -13.43 9.57 -7.84
N VAL A 41 -12.40 9.11 -8.57
CA VAL A 41 -11.08 8.78 -7.99
C VAL A 41 -10.04 9.72 -8.57
N LYS A 42 -9.35 10.46 -7.69
CA LYS A 42 -8.24 11.35 -8.03
C LYS A 42 -6.97 10.87 -7.33
N GLU A 43 -5.85 11.10 -7.94
CA GLU A 43 -4.53 10.80 -7.39
C GLU A 43 -3.64 12.02 -7.55
N ASP A 44 -2.87 12.34 -6.50
CA ASP A 44 -1.88 13.39 -6.55
C ASP A 44 -0.46 12.83 -6.81
N PHE A 45 0.52 13.72 -6.90
CA PHE A 45 1.93 13.36 -7.15
C PHE A 45 2.61 12.66 -5.96
N LEU A 46 2.01 12.71 -4.77
CA LEU A 46 2.46 11.96 -3.58
C LEU A 46 1.82 10.58 -3.46
N ARG A 47 1.07 10.15 -4.48
CA ARG A 47 0.34 8.88 -4.51
C ARG A 47 -0.85 8.82 -3.56
N ASN A 48 -1.29 9.96 -3.00
CA ASN A 48 -2.53 10.01 -2.25
C ASN A 48 -3.71 9.75 -3.17
N LEU A 49 -4.57 8.81 -2.80
CA LEU A 49 -5.77 8.45 -3.54
C LEU A 49 -7.01 9.03 -2.87
N TYR A 50 -7.66 9.97 -3.54
CA TYR A 50 -8.88 10.62 -3.08
C TYR A 50 -10.08 9.96 -3.75
N ILE A 51 -11.06 9.54 -2.96
CA ILE A 51 -12.28 8.89 -3.43
C ILE A 51 -13.47 9.77 -3.01
N TYR A 52 -14.07 10.42 -3.98
CA TYR A 52 -15.23 11.28 -3.77
C TYR A 52 -16.49 10.49 -4.06
N ARG A 53 -17.27 10.20 -3.04
CA ARG A 53 -18.54 9.48 -3.20
C ARG A 53 -19.51 10.26 -4.08
N LYS A 54 -20.27 9.54 -4.90
CA LYS A 54 -21.28 10.13 -5.83
C LYS A 54 -22.35 10.94 -5.09
N GLU A 55 -22.64 10.57 -3.84
CA GLU A 55 -23.61 11.24 -2.99
C GLU A 55 -23.09 12.53 -2.36
N ASN A 56 -21.81 12.83 -2.50
CA ASN A 56 -21.23 14.09 -2.02
C ASN A 56 -21.53 15.23 -3.00
N THR A 57 -22.67 15.88 -2.82
CA THR A 57 -23.14 16.98 -3.69
C THR A 57 -22.65 18.36 -3.25
N GLY A 58 -21.87 18.44 -2.17
CA GLY A 58 -21.39 19.70 -1.59
C GLY A 58 -22.40 20.45 -0.72
N ASN A 59 -23.63 19.96 -0.61
CA ASN A 59 -24.72 20.63 0.11
C ASN A 59 -24.85 20.16 1.57
N LYS A 60 -23.98 19.29 2.04
CA LYS A 60 -23.96 18.71 3.39
C LYS A 60 -22.57 18.79 3.98
N PRO A 61 -22.43 18.68 5.31
CA PRO A 61 -21.12 18.56 5.95
C PRO A 61 -20.33 17.40 5.34
N VAL A 62 -19.04 17.65 5.05
CA VAL A 62 -18.13 16.65 4.51
C VAL A 62 -17.48 15.89 5.65
N ILE A 63 -17.49 14.56 5.56
CA ILE A 63 -16.72 13.68 6.44
C ILE A 63 -15.55 13.15 5.63
N LEU A 64 -14.33 13.40 6.12
CA LEU A 64 -13.10 12.80 5.59
C LEU A 64 -12.75 11.58 6.43
N ILE A 65 -12.51 10.45 5.76
CA ILE A 65 -11.95 9.23 6.36
C ILE A 65 -10.63 9.00 5.65
N ASP A 66 -9.54 8.93 6.40
CA ASP A 66 -8.22 8.68 5.86
C ASP A 66 -7.58 7.45 6.48
N GLY A 67 -6.62 6.88 5.76
CA GLY A 67 -5.80 5.75 6.20
C GLY A 67 -4.57 5.65 5.30
N HIS A 68 -3.43 5.22 5.87
CA HIS A 68 -2.23 5.01 5.08
C HIS A 68 -2.30 3.70 4.30
N SER A 69 -1.59 3.65 3.16
CA SER A 69 -1.56 2.50 2.25
C SER A 69 -0.21 1.77 2.25
N ASP A 70 0.83 2.37 2.83
CA ASP A 70 2.14 1.76 2.89
C ASP A 70 2.26 0.73 4.01
N GLU A 71 3.16 -0.21 3.79
CA GLU A 71 3.54 -1.23 4.76
C GLU A 71 5.01 -1.06 5.19
N VAL A 72 5.36 -1.68 6.30
CA VAL A 72 6.76 -1.75 6.76
C VAL A 72 7.60 -2.54 5.76
N GLY A 73 8.84 -2.13 5.57
CA GLY A 73 9.70 -2.77 4.58
C GLY A 73 11.18 -2.52 4.80
N LEU A 74 11.93 -2.78 3.74
CA LEU A 74 13.38 -2.62 3.68
C LEU A 74 13.76 -1.91 2.38
N ILE A 75 14.70 -0.97 2.46
CA ILE A 75 15.33 -0.40 1.27
C ILE A 75 16.78 -0.85 1.17
N VAL A 76 17.18 -1.38 0.01
CA VAL A 76 18.55 -1.80 -0.22
C VAL A 76 19.46 -0.57 -0.25
N HIS A 77 20.40 -0.53 0.69
CA HIS A 77 21.39 0.54 0.77
C HIS A 77 22.64 0.22 -0.07
N SER A 78 23.11 -1.02 -0.05
CA SER A 78 24.27 -1.44 -0.84
C SER A 78 24.32 -2.95 -1.01
N ILE A 79 25.05 -3.39 -2.04
CA ILE A 79 25.35 -4.79 -2.32
C ILE A 79 26.84 -5.01 -2.01
N LYS A 80 27.15 -5.96 -1.16
CA LYS A 80 28.53 -6.31 -0.80
C LYS A 80 29.18 -7.17 -1.90
N PRO A 81 30.53 -7.22 -1.97
CA PRO A 81 31.22 -8.07 -2.94
C PRO A 81 30.88 -9.57 -2.83
N ASN A 82 30.48 -10.04 -1.67
CA ASN A 82 30.04 -11.44 -1.43
C ASN A 82 28.57 -11.69 -1.78
N GLY A 83 27.88 -10.71 -2.40
CA GLY A 83 26.47 -10.81 -2.78
C GLY A 83 25.45 -10.51 -1.67
N CYS A 84 25.89 -10.27 -0.44
CA CYS A 84 24.99 -9.91 0.64
C CYS A 84 24.45 -8.49 0.45
N LEU A 85 23.16 -8.30 0.75
CA LEU A 85 22.52 -7.00 0.72
C LEU A 85 22.63 -6.31 2.09
N ARG A 86 22.96 -5.02 2.07
CA ARG A 86 22.73 -4.13 3.21
C ARG A 86 21.45 -3.35 2.95
N PHE A 87 20.65 -3.20 3.98
CA PHE A 87 19.36 -2.50 3.89
C PHE A 87 19.17 -1.54 5.06
N LEU A 88 18.30 -0.57 4.85
CA LEU A 88 17.74 0.28 5.88
C LEU A 88 16.29 -0.14 6.11
N GLN A 89 15.84 0.05 7.34
CA GLN A 89 14.46 -0.23 7.74
C GLN A 89 13.55 0.90 7.28
N LEU A 90 12.42 0.52 6.67
CA LEU A 90 11.30 1.41 6.42
C LEU A 90 10.19 1.11 7.42
N GLY A 91 9.72 2.14 8.10
CA GLY A 91 8.73 2.00 9.16
C GLY A 91 9.31 1.53 10.50
N ASN A 92 8.46 1.46 11.51
CA ASN A 92 8.83 1.10 12.88
C ASN A 92 8.38 -0.33 13.21
N TRP A 93 9.30 -1.29 13.17
CA TRP A 93 9.04 -2.69 13.46
C TRP A 93 10.25 -3.35 14.13
N ASN A 94 10.02 -4.48 14.80
CA ASN A 94 11.08 -5.18 15.53
C ASN A 94 12.02 -5.92 14.55
N LYS A 95 13.27 -5.50 14.49
CA LYS A 95 14.31 -6.10 13.62
C LYS A 95 14.50 -7.60 13.84
N ASN A 96 14.24 -8.10 15.05
CA ASN A 96 14.36 -9.53 15.35
C ASN A 96 13.33 -10.38 14.60
N ALA A 97 12.19 -9.78 14.19
CA ALA A 97 11.18 -10.46 13.37
C ALA A 97 11.69 -10.81 11.97
N LEU A 98 12.77 -10.17 11.51
CA LEU A 98 13.36 -10.45 10.19
C LEU A 98 14.19 -11.73 10.17
N ILE A 99 14.69 -12.18 11.33
CA ILE A 99 15.55 -13.37 11.41
C ILE A 99 14.76 -14.57 10.88
N SER A 100 15.32 -15.25 9.88
CA SER A 100 14.70 -16.41 9.20
C SER A 100 13.40 -16.09 8.42
N SER A 101 13.04 -14.82 8.25
CA SER A 101 11.90 -14.43 7.43
C SER A 101 12.24 -14.47 5.93
N LYS A 102 11.26 -14.80 5.12
CA LYS A 102 11.34 -14.63 3.67
C LYS A 102 10.97 -13.20 3.34
N VAL A 103 11.74 -12.57 2.47
CA VAL A 103 11.48 -11.22 1.96
C VAL A 103 11.38 -11.25 0.44
N LEU A 104 10.50 -10.41 -0.09
CA LEU A 104 10.43 -10.14 -1.52
C LEU A 104 11.43 -9.02 -1.83
N VAL A 105 12.34 -9.26 -2.75
CA VAL A 105 13.27 -8.22 -3.24
C VAL A 105 12.78 -7.77 -4.61
N ARG A 106 12.51 -6.49 -4.74
CA ARG A 106 12.06 -5.87 -5.99
C ARG A 106 13.17 -5.00 -6.57
N ASN A 107 13.47 -5.16 -7.84
CA ASN A 107 14.44 -4.32 -8.55
C ASN A 107 13.76 -3.08 -9.17
N ALA A 108 14.57 -2.19 -9.78
CA ALA A 108 14.06 -0.98 -10.43
C ALA A 108 13.10 -1.24 -11.60
N LYS A 109 13.05 -2.47 -12.12
CA LYS A 109 12.13 -2.87 -13.20
C LYS A 109 10.81 -3.43 -12.66
N GLY A 110 10.69 -3.59 -11.34
CA GLY A 110 9.53 -4.17 -10.69
C GLY A 110 9.51 -5.71 -10.68
N GLU A 111 10.63 -6.34 -10.99
CA GLU A 111 10.82 -7.80 -10.98
C GLU A 111 11.30 -8.27 -9.61
#